data_04085b763e3124c938c60360ebc9368e
#
_entry.id   04085b763e3124c938c60360ebc9368e
#
_cell.length_a   1.000
_cell.length_b   1.000
_cell.length_c   1.000
_cell.angle_alpha   90.00
_cell.angle_beta   90.00
_cell.angle_gamma   90.00
#
_symmetry.space_group_name_H-M   'P 1'
#
loop_
_entity.id
_entity.type
_entity.pdbx_description
1 polymer ?
#
loop_
_entity_poly.entity_id
_entity_poly.type
_entity_poly.pdbx_seq_one_letter_code
_entity_poly.pdbx_strand_id
1 'polypeptide(L)'
;MSGDGGAAIAGVLAERGVRFLFTLCGGHIAPILVGASRAGIRVIDVRDEATAVFAADAVARLTGVPGVAAVTAGPGVANTLTALKNASLAQSPLVLLGGAAATVLRGRGSLQDIDQAALVGSCVKKALRVKRACDLAQVLRHALDLAVSGVPGPVFVECPIDLLYDEALVRHWYGIKSDSPGGGGLRGRALRWYLNRHVDRMFSCSPEVASGERSPSPSASGAGVRAVRAAARLIGRANRPLMIVGSQAMLRPEGVPALIRAIEAVGMPVFLTGMARGLLGREHPLLVRHRRREALAEADLVVLAGMPCDFRLNYGRDVNARAKLIGINRSRGDLYLNRRPDLAAHADPLLFLSSLAAAPPGGNGLVSDWIARLSERDREREGEIGRMAGEASKAINPLALLERLDRALGEEDIVIVDGGDFATSAAYI
;
A
#
# COMPACT_ATOMS: atom_id res chain seq x y z
N MET A 1 20.37 0.86 -30.09
CA MET A 1 19.99 2.19 -29.58
C MET A 1 20.47 2.23 -28.14
N SER A 2 21.44 3.07 -27.82
CA SER A 2 21.81 3.34 -26.42
C SER A 2 20.58 3.91 -25.72
N GLY A 3 20.01 3.18 -24.79
CA GLY A 3 18.83 3.62 -24.05
C GLY A 3 19.18 4.78 -23.12
N ASP A 4 18.33 5.80 -23.05
CA ASP A 4 18.43 6.83 -22.03
C ASP A 4 17.99 6.30 -20.66
N GLY A 5 18.16 7.12 -19.61
CA GLY A 5 17.75 6.74 -18.26
C GLY A 5 16.25 6.51 -18.12
N GLY A 6 15.42 7.20 -18.91
CA GLY A 6 13.98 6.98 -18.97
C GLY A 6 13.63 5.59 -19.51
N ALA A 7 14.32 5.13 -20.55
CA ALA A 7 14.17 3.77 -21.07
C ALA A 7 14.61 2.70 -20.07
N ALA A 8 15.71 2.95 -19.33
CA ALA A 8 16.17 2.03 -18.29
C ALA A 8 15.15 1.86 -17.16
N ILE A 9 14.55 2.97 -16.71
CA ILE A 9 13.45 2.96 -15.72
C ILE A 9 12.26 2.17 -16.26
N ALA A 10 11.80 2.48 -17.48
CA ALA A 10 10.65 1.84 -18.10
C ALA A 10 10.85 0.32 -18.27
N GLY A 11 12.05 -0.11 -18.65
CA GLY A 11 12.42 -1.52 -18.76
C GLY A 11 12.22 -2.26 -17.43
N VAL A 12 12.69 -1.69 -16.31
CA VAL A 12 12.50 -2.29 -14.98
C VAL A 12 11.04 -2.33 -14.58
N LEU A 13 10.27 -1.26 -14.85
CA LEU A 13 8.85 -1.23 -14.53
C LEU A 13 8.09 -2.33 -15.29
N ALA A 14 8.35 -2.48 -16.59
CA ALA A 14 7.75 -3.53 -17.42
C ALA A 14 8.15 -4.94 -16.94
N GLU A 15 9.43 -5.18 -16.63
CA GLU A 15 9.95 -6.43 -16.03
C GLU A 15 9.17 -6.82 -14.76
N ARG A 16 8.80 -5.83 -13.95
CA ARG A 16 8.08 -6.03 -12.68
C ARG A 16 6.56 -6.06 -12.81
N GLY A 17 6.04 -6.06 -14.05
CA GLY A 17 4.61 -6.16 -14.33
C GLY A 17 3.82 -4.89 -14.05
N VAL A 18 4.49 -3.75 -13.97
CA VAL A 18 3.82 -2.44 -13.84
C VAL A 18 3.11 -2.10 -15.15
N ARG A 19 1.80 -1.96 -15.11
CA ARG A 19 0.95 -1.69 -16.28
C ARG A 19 0.54 -0.23 -16.40
N PHE A 20 0.58 0.51 -15.31
CA PHE A 20 0.14 1.90 -15.23
C PHE A 20 1.19 2.76 -14.55
N LEU A 21 1.43 3.94 -15.11
CA LEU A 21 2.24 5.00 -14.52
C LEU A 21 1.37 6.24 -14.40
N PHE A 22 1.10 6.68 -13.19
CA PHE A 22 0.30 7.87 -12.92
C PHE A 22 1.19 9.10 -12.77
N THR A 23 0.78 10.21 -13.35
CA THR A 23 1.63 11.40 -13.40
C THR A 23 0.83 12.69 -13.54
N LEU A 24 1.37 13.79 -13.02
CA LEU A 24 1.16 15.12 -13.57
C LEU A 24 2.45 15.49 -14.30
N CYS A 25 2.33 15.71 -15.62
CA CYS A 25 3.48 15.90 -16.48
C CYS A 25 4.34 17.10 -16.05
N GLY A 26 5.65 16.95 -16.13
CA GLY A 26 6.62 18.01 -15.85
C GLY A 26 7.97 17.75 -16.48
N GLY A 27 8.73 18.84 -16.74
CA GLY A 27 9.98 18.76 -17.49
C GLY A 27 11.03 17.82 -16.91
N HIS A 28 11.09 17.69 -15.58
CA HIS A 28 12.10 16.85 -14.91
C HIS A 28 11.87 15.35 -15.07
N ILE A 29 10.70 14.90 -15.53
CA ILE A 29 10.36 13.47 -15.64
C ILE A 29 9.98 13.05 -17.06
N ALA A 30 10.02 13.97 -18.04
CA ALA A 30 9.60 13.69 -19.41
C ALA A 30 10.22 12.41 -20.02
N PRO A 31 11.53 12.11 -19.85
CA PRO A 31 12.10 10.87 -20.37
C PRO A 31 11.50 9.61 -19.76
N ILE A 32 11.10 9.65 -18.48
CA ILE A 32 10.42 8.52 -17.80
C ILE A 32 9.08 8.23 -18.49
N LEU A 33 8.30 9.28 -18.78
CA LEU A 33 6.98 9.16 -19.43
C LEU A 33 7.10 8.62 -20.85
N VAL A 34 8.07 9.14 -21.62
CA VAL A 34 8.36 8.67 -22.99
C VAL A 34 8.81 7.21 -22.97
N GLY A 35 9.73 6.85 -22.05
CA GLY A 35 10.21 5.49 -21.89
C GLY A 35 9.08 4.52 -21.52
N ALA A 36 8.24 4.90 -20.56
CA ALA A 36 7.08 4.11 -20.12
C ALA A 36 6.10 3.84 -21.28
N SER A 37 5.74 4.89 -22.03
CA SER A 37 4.86 4.75 -23.20
C SER A 37 5.44 3.82 -24.25
N ARG A 38 6.74 3.92 -24.56
CA ARG A 38 7.44 3.03 -25.51
C ARG A 38 7.52 1.59 -25.03
N ALA A 39 7.59 1.37 -23.73
CA ALA A 39 7.58 0.04 -23.12
C ALA A 39 6.17 -0.57 -22.98
N GLY A 40 5.12 0.09 -23.49
CA GLY A 40 3.74 -0.38 -23.41
C GLY A 40 3.08 -0.17 -22.05
N ILE A 41 3.69 0.62 -21.16
CA ILE A 41 3.09 1.02 -19.89
C ILE A 41 2.12 2.17 -20.17
N ARG A 42 0.88 2.03 -19.71
CA ARG A 42 -0.13 3.07 -19.87
C ARG A 42 0.17 4.25 -18.94
N VAL A 43 0.57 5.38 -19.53
CA VAL A 43 0.77 6.64 -18.79
C VAL A 43 -0.59 7.32 -18.63
N ILE A 44 -0.96 7.60 -17.38
CA ILE A 44 -2.24 8.23 -17.03
C ILE A 44 -1.94 9.60 -16.43
N ASP A 45 -2.29 10.64 -17.17
CA ASP A 45 -2.17 12.02 -16.74
C ASP A 45 -3.34 12.39 -15.81
N VAL A 46 -3.01 13.07 -14.72
CA VAL A 46 -3.95 13.52 -13.70
C VAL A 46 -3.89 15.05 -13.56
N ARG A 47 -4.73 15.62 -12.70
CA ARG A 47 -4.79 17.09 -12.50
C ARG A 47 -4.14 17.54 -11.19
N ASP A 48 -3.62 16.61 -10.41
CA ASP A 48 -2.98 16.86 -9.12
C ASP A 48 -2.03 15.70 -8.78
N GLU A 49 -0.87 15.97 -8.23
CA GLU A 49 0.15 14.95 -7.93
C GLU A 49 -0.28 14.00 -6.80
N ALA A 50 -1.08 14.48 -5.84
CA ALA A 50 -1.66 13.60 -4.82
C ALA A 50 -2.58 12.57 -5.47
N THR A 51 -3.36 12.96 -6.48
CA THR A 51 -4.21 12.05 -7.27
C THR A 51 -3.38 10.97 -7.95
N ALA A 52 -2.20 11.30 -8.51
CA ALA A 52 -1.31 10.31 -9.10
C ALA A 52 -0.92 9.22 -8.07
N VAL A 53 -0.56 9.65 -6.86
CA VAL A 53 -0.15 8.73 -5.79
C VAL A 53 -1.33 7.93 -5.25
N PHE A 54 -2.52 8.52 -5.08
CA PHE A 54 -3.73 7.79 -4.69
C PHE A 54 -4.14 6.73 -5.72
N ALA A 55 -4.03 7.05 -7.02
CA ALA A 55 -4.31 6.09 -8.08
C ALA A 55 -3.29 4.93 -8.08
N ALA A 56 -2.02 5.23 -7.89
CA ALA A 56 -0.98 4.21 -7.72
C ALA A 56 -1.22 3.34 -6.48
N ASP A 57 -1.63 3.93 -5.34
CA ASP A 57 -2.02 3.22 -4.12
C ASP A 57 -3.20 2.27 -4.38
N ALA A 58 -4.24 2.71 -5.09
CA ALA A 58 -5.38 1.87 -5.44
C ALA A 58 -4.97 0.66 -6.29
N VAL A 59 -4.14 0.88 -7.33
CA VAL A 59 -3.62 -0.23 -8.18
C VAL A 59 -2.81 -1.22 -7.34
N ALA A 60 -1.96 -0.75 -6.43
CA ALA A 60 -1.17 -1.62 -5.57
C ALA A 60 -2.05 -2.54 -4.71
N ARG A 61 -3.10 -1.98 -4.12
CA ARG A 61 -4.04 -2.73 -3.26
C ARG A 61 -4.88 -3.75 -4.03
N LEU A 62 -5.29 -3.40 -5.25
CA LEU A 62 -6.15 -4.25 -6.06
C LEU A 62 -5.40 -5.36 -6.80
N THR A 63 -4.13 -5.13 -7.15
CA THR A 63 -3.36 -6.06 -7.98
C THR A 63 -2.23 -6.79 -7.25
N GLY A 64 -1.78 -6.29 -6.09
CA GLY A 64 -0.59 -6.78 -5.40
C GLY A 64 0.74 -6.38 -6.08
N VAL A 65 0.69 -5.77 -7.28
CA VAL A 65 1.86 -5.20 -7.96
C VAL A 65 2.13 -3.81 -7.38
N PRO A 66 3.38 -3.43 -7.08
CA PRO A 66 3.67 -2.09 -6.59
C PRO A 66 3.11 -1.00 -7.50
N GLY A 67 2.35 -0.07 -6.94
CA GLY A 67 1.87 1.10 -7.66
C GLY A 67 3.01 2.07 -7.97
N VAL A 68 2.96 2.74 -9.11
CA VAL A 68 4.00 3.67 -9.52
C VAL A 68 3.41 5.01 -9.93
N ALA A 69 3.93 6.07 -9.34
CA ALA A 69 3.66 7.44 -9.74
C ALA A 69 4.97 8.17 -10.08
N ALA A 70 4.92 9.10 -11.03
CA ALA A 70 6.04 9.97 -11.37
C ALA A 70 5.60 11.43 -11.33
N VAL A 71 6.38 12.28 -10.64
CA VAL A 71 6.05 13.69 -10.47
C VAL A 71 7.28 14.57 -10.68
N THR A 72 7.06 15.82 -11.09
CA THR A 72 8.15 16.76 -11.29
C THR A 72 8.85 17.14 -9.96
N ALA A 73 10.00 17.79 -10.07
CA ALA A 73 10.78 18.23 -8.91
C ALA A 73 10.04 19.28 -8.07
N GLY A 74 10.49 19.41 -6.83
CA GLY A 74 10.08 20.47 -5.91
C GLY A 74 8.59 20.40 -5.55
N PRO A 75 7.76 21.33 -6.01
CA PRO A 75 6.34 21.37 -5.69
C PRO A 75 5.60 20.10 -6.10
N GLY A 76 5.99 19.45 -7.22
CA GLY A 76 5.39 18.18 -7.63
C GLY A 76 5.57 17.09 -6.56
N VAL A 77 6.77 16.96 -5.99
CA VAL A 77 6.99 16.03 -4.87
C VAL A 77 6.27 16.50 -3.60
N ALA A 78 6.29 17.80 -3.30
CA ALA A 78 5.64 18.33 -2.10
C ALA A 78 4.12 18.05 -2.06
N ASN A 79 3.44 18.18 -3.20
CA ASN A 79 2.00 17.92 -3.31
C ASN A 79 1.63 16.45 -3.04
N THR A 80 2.58 15.50 -3.10
CA THR A 80 2.29 14.07 -2.86
C THR A 80 2.25 13.67 -1.38
N LEU A 81 2.64 14.52 -0.45
CA LEU A 81 2.86 14.15 0.96
C LEU A 81 1.64 13.51 1.63
N THR A 82 0.46 14.06 1.42
CA THR A 82 -0.78 13.51 2.00
C THR A 82 -1.03 12.09 1.50
N ALA A 83 -0.91 11.86 0.19
CA ALA A 83 -1.14 10.56 -0.41
C ALA A 83 -0.05 9.55 -0.04
N LEU A 84 1.23 9.96 0.03
CA LEU A 84 2.31 9.12 0.53
C LEU A 84 2.08 8.70 1.99
N LYS A 85 1.64 9.65 2.84
CA LYS A 85 1.33 9.32 4.24
C LYS A 85 0.16 8.36 4.35
N ASN A 86 -0.88 8.52 3.52
CA ASN A 86 -1.98 7.58 3.44
C ASN A 86 -1.50 6.17 3.03
N ALA A 87 -0.71 6.06 1.96
CA ALA A 87 -0.15 4.79 1.52
C ALA A 87 0.74 4.13 2.60
N SER A 88 1.52 4.93 3.34
CA SER A 88 2.33 4.46 4.48
C SER A 88 1.47 3.87 5.59
N LEU A 89 0.41 4.56 6.01
CA LEU A 89 -0.51 4.10 7.05
C LEU A 89 -1.33 2.89 6.61
N ALA A 90 -1.67 2.83 5.32
CA ALA A 90 -2.37 1.70 4.72
C ALA A 90 -1.44 0.50 4.42
N GLN A 91 -0.13 0.65 4.61
CA GLN A 91 0.88 -0.37 4.32
C GLN A 91 0.83 -0.82 2.85
N SER A 92 0.63 0.13 1.94
CA SER A 92 0.48 -0.11 0.52
C SER A 92 1.82 -0.03 -0.21
N PRO A 93 2.22 -1.04 -1.00
CA PRO A 93 3.48 -1.01 -1.74
C PRO A 93 3.41 -0.02 -2.90
N LEU A 94 4.20 1.04 -2.84
CA LEU A 94 4.20 2.10 -3.82
C LEU A 94 5.61 2.62 -4.06
N VAL A 95 5.93 2.98 -5.31
CA VAL A 95 7.16 3.71 -5.66
C VAL A 95 6.78 5.06 -6.27
N LEU A 96 7.27 6.13 -5.65
CA LEU A 96 7.19 7.48 -6.19
C LEU A 96 8.52 7.83 -6.84
N LEU A 97 8.50 8.09 -8.16
CA LEU A 97 9.62 8.64 -8.92
C LEU A 97 9.52 10.17 -8.89
N GLY A 98 10.40 10.83 -8.17
CA GLY A 98 10.48 12.29 -8.15
C GLY A 98 11.58 12.79 -9.06
N GLY A 99 11.24 13.63 -10.02
CA GLY A 99 12.25 14.37 -10.79
C GLY A 99 13.09 15.25 -9.85
N ALA A 100 14.30 15.59 -10.23
CA ALA A 100 15.15 16.48 -9.49
C ALA A 100 15.99 17.37 -10.43
N ALA A 101 16.46 18.50 -9.90
CA ALA A 101 17.39 19.37 -10.59
C ALA A 101 18.63 18.61 -11.05
N ALA A 102 19.27 19.09 -12.12
CA ALA A 102 20.52 18.52 -12.61
C ALA A 102 21.57 18.43 -11.50
N THR A 103 22.31 17.34 -11.45
CA THR A 103 23.25 17.02 -10.35
C THR A 103 24.26 18.14 -10.07
N VAL A 104 24.74 18.84 -11.11
CA VAL A 104 25.68 19.97 -11.00
C VAL A 104 25.04 21.24 -10.44
N LEU A 105 23.72 21.38 -10.52
CA LEU A 105 22.98 22.57 -10.08
C LEU A 105 22.36 22.44 -8.69
N ARG A 106 22.44 21.28 -8.10
CA ARG A 106 21.86 20.98 -6.81
C ARG A 106 22.44 21.88 -5.70
N GLY A 107 21.57 22.43 -4.85
CA GLY A 107 21.94 23.33 -3.76
C GLY A 107 22.45 24.67 -4.24
N ARG A 108 22.23 25.02 -5.51
CA ARG A 108 22.67 26.28 -6.13
C ARG A 108 21.50 27.22 -6.46
N GLY A 109 20.33 26.97 -5.91
CA GLY A 109 19.14 27.79 -6.16
C GLY A 109 18.56 27.57 -7.56
N SER A 110 18.71 26.39 -8.14
CA SER A 110 18.06 26.07 -9.41
C SER A 110 16.56 25.93 -9.23
N LEU A 111 15.81 26.05 -10.34
CA LEU A 111 14.37 25.94 -10.32
C LEU A 111 13.94 24.60 -9.71
N GLN A 112 13.03 24.66 -8.73
CA GLN A 112 12.42 23.47 -8.06
C GLN A 112 13.44 22.61 -7.27
N ASP A 113 14.61 23.16 -6.94
CA ASP A 113 15.63 22.45 -6.16
C ASP A 113 15.36 22.61 -4.65
N ILE A 114 14.81 21.59 -4.03
CA ILE A 114 14.57 21.47 -2.59
C ILE A 114 15.10 20.13 -2.06
N ASP A 115 15.29 19.99 -0.75
CA ASP A 115 15.63 18.68 -0.18
C ASP A 115 14.41 17.77 -0.09
N GLN A 116 14.07 17.15 -1.23
CA GLN A 116 12.93 16.28 -1.40
C GLN A 116 13.01 15.05 -0.48
N ALA A 117 14.22 14.49 -0.30
CA ALA A 117 14.40 13.30 0.52
C ALA A 117 14.09 13.57 2.01
N ALA A 118 14.48 14.73 2.52
CA ALA A 118 14.12 15.16 3.87
C ALA A 118 12.61 15.40 3.98
N LEU A 119 12.02 16.04 2.96
CA LEU A 119 10.58 16.35 2.94
C LEU A 119 9.71 15.11 3.01
N VAL A 120 9.99 14.07 2.23
CA VAL A 120 9.19 12.84 2.21
C VAL A 120 9.58 11.84 3.30
N GLY A 121 10.69 12.04 4.01
CA GLY A 121 11.32 11.03 4.88
C GLY A 121 10.41 10.41 5.92
N SER A 122 9.46 11.17 6.48
CA SER A 122 8.46 10.67 7.46
C SER A 122 7.27 9.94 6.82
N CYS A 123 7.16 9.99 5.50
CA CYS A 123 6.03 9.43 4.76
C CYS A 123 6.38 8.14 4.01
N VAL A 124 7.68 7.82 3.88
CA VAL A 124 8.16 6.68 3.09
C VAL A 124 9.02 5.72 3.90
N LYS A 125 9.10 4.47 3.48
CA LYS A 125 10.01 3.47 4.08
C LYS A 125 11.48 3.86 3.87
N LYS A 126 11.78 4.40 2.69
CA LYS A 126 13.12 4.83 2.29
C LYS A 126 13.03 5.88 1.21
N ALA A 127 13.88 6.90 1.29
CA ALA A 127 14.19 7.79 0.19
C ALA A 127 15.54 7.36 -0.41
N LEU A 128 15.53 7.07 -1.70
CA LEU A 128 16.70 6.66 -2.48
C LEU A 128 17.05 7.76 -3.48
N ARG A 129 18.32 7.94 -3.72
CA ARG A 129 18.83 8.96 -4.65
C ARG A 129 19.74 8.31 -5.66
N VAL A 130 19.45 8.51 -6.94
CA VAL A 130 20.30 8.03 -8.02
C VAL A 130 21.48 8.99 -8.20
N LYS A 131 22.69 8.46 -8.40
CA LYS A 131 23.92 9.24 -8.56
C LYS A 131 24.57 9.07 -9.93
N ARG A 132 24.35 7.93 -10.60
CA ARG A 132 24.91 7.62 -11.93
C ARG A 132 23.82 7.00 -12.79
N ALA A 133 23.91 7.20 -14.09
CA ALA A 133 22.93 6.70 -15.04
C ALA A 133 22.77 5.15 -14.98
N CYS A 134 23.86 4.41 -14.82
CA CYS A 134 23.80 2.95 -14.68
C CYS A 134 23.17 2.46 -13.38
N ASP A 135 23.11 3.28 -12.34
CA ASP A 135 22.50 2.88 -11.07
C ASP A 135 20.95 2.94 -11.14
N LEU A 136 20.37 3.62 -12.15
CA LEU A 136 18.91 3.82 -12.27
C LEU A 136 18.13 2.51 -12.18
N ALA A 137 18.49 1.52 -13.01
CA ALA A 137 17.79 0.23 -13.05
C ALA A 137 17.93 -0.53 -11.72
N GLN A 138 19.13 -0.57 -11.15
CA GLN A 138 19.37 -1.27 -9.89
C GLN A 138 18.67 -0.60 -8.70
N VAL A 139 18.72 0.72 -8.60
CA VAL A 139 18.05 1.49 -7.54
C VAL A 139 16.54 1.30 -7.64
N LEU A 140 15.97 1.30 -8.84
CA LEU A 140 14.55 1.09 -9.03
C LEU A 140 14.10 -0.34 -8.68
N ARG A 141 14.86 -1.36 -9.09
CA ARG A 141 14.60 -2.76 -8.65
C ARG A 141 14.60 -2.85 -7.13
N HIS A 142 15.63 -2.27 -6.50
CA HIS A 142 15.71 -2.24 -5.04
C HIS A 142 14.53 -1.49 -4.40
N ALA A 143 14.09 -0.37 -4.99
CA ALA A 143 12.92 0.37 -4.51
C ALA A 143 11.63 -0.47 -4.56
N LEU A 144 11.39 -1.16 -5.67
CA LEU A 144 10.23 -2.04 -5.85
C LEU A 144 10.25 -3.22 -4.86
N ASP A 145 11.42 -3.86 -4.66
CA ASP A 145 11.59 -4.94 -3.68
C ASP A 145 11.38 -4.44 -2.25
N LEU A 146 11.90 -3.25 -1.94
CA LEU A 146 11.73 -2.64 -0.63
C LEU A 146 10.27 -2.26 -0.35
N ALA A 147 9.54 -1.78 -1.37
CA ALA A 147 8.13 -1.41 -1.22
C ALA A 147 7.26 -2.59 -0.75
N VAL A 148 7.52 -3.80 -1.22
CA VAL A 148 6.75 -5.02 -0.85
C VAL A 148 7.33 -5.76 0.36
N SER A 149 8.57 -5.48 0.79
CA SER A 149 9.26 -6.23 1.84
C SER A 149 8.68 -5.98 3.23
N GLY A 150 8.69 -6.99 4.10
CA GLY A 150 8.27 -6.89 5.51
C GLY A 150 6.86 -6.31 5.65
N VAL A 151 6.74 -5.14 6.30
CA VAL A 151 5.53 -4.31 6.23
C VAL A 151 5.61 -3.49 4.94
N PRO A 152 4.72 -3.69 3.97
CA PRO A 152 4.73 -2.91 2.72
C PRO A 152 4.54 -1.42 2.97
N GLY A 153 4.97 -0.61 2.02
CA GLY A 153 4.82 0.83 2.14
C GLY A 153 5.54 1.59 1.02
N PRO A 154 5.32 2.90 0.91
CA PRO A 154 5.87 3.72 -0.15
C PRO A 154 7.40 3.87 -0.05
N VAL A 155 8.04 3.91 -1.21
CA VAL A 155 9.47 4.22 -1.39
C VAL A 155 9.59 5.37 -2.36
N PHE A 156 10.45 6.33 -2.05
CA PHE A 156 10.75 7.47 -2.92
C PHE A 156 12.08 7.25 -3.65
N VAL A 157 12.11 7.53 -4.95
CA VAL A 157 13.31 7.50 -5.77
C VAL A 157 13.50 8.87 -6.41
N GLU A 158 14.56 9.57 -6.02
CA GLU A 158 14.93 10.86 -6.59
C GLU A 158 15.75 10.65 -7.86
N CYS A 159 15.23 11.15 -8.99
CA CYS A 159 15.78 11.00 -10.33
C CYS A 159 16.25 12.35 -10.90
N PRO A 160 17.53 12.72 -10.78
CA PRO A 160 18.06 13.91 -11.41
C PRO A 160 17.87 13.92 -12.91
N ILE A 161 17.44 15.06 -13.47
CA ILE A 161 17.07 15.17 -14.88
C ILE A 161 18.20 14.80 -15.84
N ASP A 162 19.44 15.15 -15.50
CA ASP A 162 20.65 14.88 -16.28
C ASP A 162 21.05 13.40 -16.31
N LEU A 163 20.48 12.55 -15.46
CA LEU A 163 20.63 11.10 -15.51
C LEU A 163 19.55 10.42 -16.36
N LEU A 164 18.49 11.14 -16.71
CA LEU A 164 17.35 10.59 -17.47
C LEU A 164 17.51 10.69 -18.99
N TYR A 165 18.35 11.62 -19.46
CA TYR A 165 18.65 11.81 -20.87
C TYR A 165 19.90 11.05 -21.30
N ASP A 166 20.12 10.94 -22.60
CA ASP A 166 21.34 10.34 -23.15
C ASP A 166 22.58 11.22 -22.88
N GLU A 167 23.73 10.56 -22.82
CA GLU A 167 24.99 11.22 -22.48
C GLU A 167 25.37 12.32 -23.47
N ALA A 168 25.08 12.14 -24.77
CA ALA A 168 25.47 13.08 -25.80
C ALA A 168 24.71 14.41 -25.63
N LEU A 169 23.42 14.33 -25.33
CA LEU A 169 22.58 15.50 -25.06
C LEU A 169 23.04 16.21 -23.78
N VAL A 170 23.34 15.47 -22.71
CA VAL A 170 23.81 16.05 -21.43
C VAL A 170 25.17 16.73 -21.62
N ARG A 171 26.10 16.13 -22.38
CA ARG A 171 27.39 16.75 -22.72
C ARG A 171 27.18 18.03 -23.52
N HIS A 172 26.25 18.03 -24.47
CA HIS A 172 25.90 19.25 -25.21
C HIS A 172 25.37 20.35 -24.31
N TRP A 173 24.45 20.06 -23.39
CA TRP A 173 23.94 21.04 -22.44
C TRP A 173 25.04 21.64 -21.55
N TYR A 174 25.97 20.84 -21.09
CA TYR A 174 27.05 21.30 -20.24
C TYR A 174 28.17 22.03 -21.05
N GLY A 175 28.39 21.62 -22.30
CA GLY A 175 29.27 22.30 -23.25
C GLY A 175 28.80 23.72 -23.57
N ILE A 176 27.51 23.90 -23.88
CA ILE A 176 26.91 25.21 -24.15
C ILE A 176 27.10 26.15 -22.97
N LYS A 177 26.89 25.68 -21.73
CA LYS A 177 27.08 26.50 -20.52
C LYS A 177 28.53 26.90 -20.26
N SER A 178 29.49 26.14 -20.82
CA SER A 178 30.93 26.47 -20.72
C SER A 178 31.44 27.45 -21.78
N ASP A 179 30.68 27.63 -22.88
CA ASP A 179 31.03 28.45 -24.02
C ASP A 179 30.49 29.89 -23.92
N SER A 180 30.10 30.34 -22.73
CA SER A 180 29.69 31.72 -22.48
C SER A 180 30.77 32.73 -22.97
N PRO A 181 30.38 33.86 -23.59
CA PRO A 181 31.32 34.88 -24.00
C PRO A 181 32.17 35.33 -22.80
N GLY A 182 33.47 35.07 -22.80
CA GLY A 182 34.38 35.29 -21.70
C GLY A 182 35.11 34.04 -21.17
N GLY A 183 34.74 32.82 -21.62
CA GLY A 183 35.28 31.53 -21.13
C GLY A 183 36.62 31.09 -21.76
N GLY A 184 37.35 31.93 -22.52
CA GLY A 184 38.60 31.56 -23.18
C GLY A 184 39.85 31.53 -22.28
N GLY A 185 39.76 31.99 -21.04
CA GLY A 185 40.86 31.99 -20.09
C GLY A 185 41.01 30.70 -19.27
N LEU A 186 42.00 30.69 -18.36
CA LEU A 186 42.27 29.58 -17.46
C LEU A 186 41.03 29.12 -16.67
N ARG A 187 40.19 30.05 -16.25
CA ARG A 187 38.92 29.77 -15.52
C ARG A 187 37.91 28.97 -16.40
N GLY A 188 37.72 29.34 -17.67
CA GLY A 188 36.85 28.65 -18.58
C GLY A 188 37.33 27.21 -18.90
N ARG A 189 38.65 27.04 -19.03
CA ARG A 189 39.29 25.73 -19.22
C ARG A 189 39.09 24.83 -17.98
N ALA A 190 39.28 25.39 -16.78
CA ALA A 190 39.05 24.68 -15.51
C ALA A 190 37.56 24.26 -15.35
N LEU A 191 36.63 25.16 -15.69
CA LEU A 191 35.19 24.86 -15.64
C LEU A 191 34.81 23.75 -16.62
N ARG A 192 35.26 23.82 -17.88
CA ARG A 192 35.07 22.77 -18.88
C ARG A 192 35.62 21.41 -18.42
N TRP A 193 36.85 21.42 -17.87
CA TRP A 193 37.45 20.19 -17.31
C TRP A 193 36.61 19.64 -16.16
N TYR A 194 36.14 20.48 -15.25
CA TYR A 194 35.26 20.06 -14.15
C TYR A 194 33.95 19.47 -14.63
N LEU A 195 33.26 20.13 -15.57
CA LEU A 195 31.99 19.65 -16.12
C LEU A 195 32.16 18.34 -16.90
N ASN A 196 33.19 18.21 -17.73
CA ASN A 196 33.50 16.97 -18.42
C ASN A 196 33.74 15.83 -17.43
N ARG A 197 34.59 16.06 -16.43
CA ARG A 197 34.86 15.04 -15.40
C ARG A 197 33.61 14.68 -14.60
N HIS A 198 32.69 15.62 -14.40
CA HIS A 198 31.41 15.38 -13.73
C HIS A 198 30.54 14.46 -14.59
N VAL A 199 30.37 14.76 -15.88
CA VAL A 199 29.61 13.92 -16.82
C VAL A 199 30.24 12.53 -16.96
N ASP A 200 31.56 12.45 -17.09
CA ASP A 200 32.29 11.15 -17.14
C ASP A 200 31.97 10.27 -15.93
N ARG A 201 31.83 10.85 -14.75
CA ARG A 201 31.45 10.09 -13.54
C ARG A 201 29.98 9.66 -13.55
N MET A 202 29.09 10.48 -14.09
CA MET A 202 27.67 10.17 -14.18
C MET A 202 27.38 9.02 -15.17
N PHE A 203 28.16 8.98 -16.25
CA PHE A 203 28.06 8.00 -17.33
C PHE A 203 29.22 7.01 -17.38
N SER A 204 29.97 6.83 -16.29
CA SER A 204 31.14 5.94 -16.20
C SER A 204 30.84 4.47 -16.51
N CYS A 205 29.59 4.11 -16.64
CA CYS A 205 29.10 2.78 -16.99
C CYS A 205 27.84 2.93 -17.86
N SER A 206 27.73 2.12 -18.90
CA SER A 206 26.52 2.10 -19.73
C SER A 206 25.30 1.70 -18.88
N PRO A 207 24.15 2.31 -19.08
CA PRO A 207 22.91 1.84 -18.49
C PRO A 207 22.54 0.52 -19.16
N GLU A 208 23.13 -0.58 -18.71
CA GLU A 208 22.66 -1.88 -19.11
C GLU A 208 21.27 -2.12 -18.50
N VAL A 209 20.31 -2.40 -19.36
CA VAL A 209 19.12 -3.14 -18.97
C VAL A 209 19.60 -4.56 -18.69
N ALA A 210 20.31 -4.74 -17.58
CA ALA A 210 20.68 -6.06 -17.14
C ALA A 210 19.36 -6.80 -16.88
N SER A 211 19.12 -7.85 -17.63
CA SER A 211 18.11 -8.87 -17.34
C SER A 211 18.46 -9.48 -15.97
N GLY A 212 18.09 -8.79 -14.91
CA GLY A 212 18.26 -9.29 -13.57
C GLY A 212 17.25 -10.42 -13.38
N GLU A 213 17.72 -11.58 -12.99
CA GLU A 213 16.87 -12.63 -12.44
C GLU A 213 15.93 -11.99 -11.41
N ARG A 214 14.65 -12.35 -11.46
CA ARG A 214 13.67 -11.95 -10.44
C ARG A 214 14.29 -12.27 -9.08
N SER A 215 14.71 -11.24 -8.35
CA SER A 215 15.00 -11.44 -6.94
C SER A 215 13.75 -12.07 -6.33
N PRO A 216 13.89 -13.21 -5.63
CA PRO A 216 12.74 -13.83 -5.00
C PRO A 216 12.05 -12.77 -4.15
N SER A 217 10.74 -12.60 -4.36
CA SER A 217 9.94 -11.71 -3.52
C SER A 217 10.33 -11.97 -2.07
N PRO A 218 10.65 -10.93 -1.28
CA PRO A 218 11.06 -11.13 0.10
C PRO A 218 10.02 -12.02 0.77
N SER A 219 10.45 -13.20 1.22
CA SER A 219 9.55 -14.21 1.77
C SER A 219 8.79 -13.57 2.94
N ALA A 220 7.47 -13.50 2.82
CA ALA A 220 6.65 -13.18 3.95
C ALA A 220 7.00 -14.18 5.06
N SER A 221 7.29 -13.70 6.26
CA SER A 221 7.60 -14.56 7.39
C SER A 221 6.47 -15.57 7.58
N GLY A 222 6.76 -16.84 7.29
CA GLY A 222 5.83 -17.92 7.50
C GLY A 222 5.50 -18.05 8.99
N ALA A 223 4.34 -18.58 9.29
CA ALA A 223 3.95 -18.87 10.66
C ALA A 223 4.86 -19.94 11.27
N GLY A 224 5.51 -19.66 12.39
CA GLY A 224 6.23 -20.68 13.11
C GLY A 224 5.27 -21.78 13.59
N VAL A 225 5.57 -23.05 13.31
CA VAL A 225 4.72 -24.22 13.65
C VAL A 225 4.27 -24.20 15.11
N ARG A 226 5.15 -23.76 16.03
CA ARG A 226 4.83 -23.63 17.45
C ARG A 226 3.71 -22.61 17.73
N ALA A 227 3.74 -21.46 17.04
CA ALA A 227 2.73 -20.43 17.20
C ALA A 227 1.37 -20.89 16.64
N VAL A 228 1.36 -21.56 15.50
CA VAL A 228 0.13 -22.13 14.90
C VAL A 228 -0.50 -23.17 15.85
N ARG A 229 0.30 -24.12 16.37
CA ARG A 229 -0.19 -25.11 17.32
C ARG A 229 -0.70 -24.49 18.63
N ALA A 230 -0.06 -23.43 19.10
CA ALA A 230 -0.51 -22.71 20.29
C ALA A 230 -1.84 -21.98 20.02
N ALA A 231 -1.99 -21.34 18.85
CA ALA A 231 -3.25 -20.73 18.42
C ALA A 231 -4.38 -21.77 18.33
N ALA A 232 -4.15 -22.91 17.66
CA ALA A 232 -5.12 -23.98 17.54
C ALA A 232 -5.60 -24.48 18.94
N ARG A 233 -4.68 -24.66 19.89
CA ARG A 233 -5.04 -25.05 21.26
C ARG A 233 -5.87 -23.99 22.00
N LEU A 234 -5.55 -22.71 21.85
CA LEU A 234 -6.31 -21.63 22.47
C LEU A 234 -7.72 -21.54 21.88
N ILE A 235 -7.84 -21.62 20.55
CA ILE A 235 -9.12 -21.58 19.86
C ILE A 235 -9.98 -22.79 20.22
N GLY A 236 -9.41 -24.01 20.21
CA GLY A 236 -10.15 -25.24 20.56
C GLY A 236 -10.65 -25.31 22.02
N ARG A 237 -10.16 -24.44 22.90
CA ARG A 237 -10.61 -24.32 24.30
C ARG A 237 -11.60 -23.19 24.53
N ALA A 238 -11.77 -22.31 23.55
CA ALA A 238 -12.65 -21.16 23.69
C ALA A 238 -14.12 -21.58 23.46
N ASN A 239 -15.01 -21.01 24.24
CA ASN A 239 -16.45 -21.20 24.10
C ASN A 239 -17.11 -20.09 23.29
N ARG A 240 -16.52 -18.89 23.31
CA ARG A 240 -16.99 -17.70 22.61
C ARG A 240 -15.84 -17.02 21.85
N PRO A 241 -15.19 -17.76 20.92
CA PRO A 241 -14.11 -17.19 20.15
C PRO A 241 -14.65 -16.18 19.13
N LEU A 242 -13.83 -15.16 18.81
CA LEU A 242 -14.14 -14.14 17.81
C LEU A 242 -12.90 -13.80 17.01
N MET A 243 -13.03 -13.69 15.68
CA MET A 243 -11.93 -13.25 14.81
C MET A 243 -12.26 -11.86 14.23
N ILE A 244 -11.24 -11.02 14.09
CA ILE A 244 -11.32 -9.80 13.30
C ILE A 244 -10.23 -9.86 12.24
N VAL A 245 -10.65 -9.83 10.97
CA VAL A 245 -9.75 -9.82 9.82
C VAL A 245 -9.61 -8.40 9.29
N GLY A 246 -8.39 -7.94 9.17
CA GLY A 246 -8.05 -6.58 8.73
C GLY A 246 -7.28 -6.52 7.41
N SER A 247 -6.94 -5.31 7.00
CA SER A 247 -6.33 -5.01 5.69
C SER A 247 -5.07 -5.80 5.38
N GLN A 248 -4.23 -6.10 6.37
CA GLN A 248 -2.99 -6.85 6.14
C GLN A 248 -3.21 -8.27 5.59
N ALA A 249 -4.36 -8.90 5.89
CA ALA A 249 -4.70 -10.21 5.34
C ALA A 249 -4.98 -10.16 3.83
N MET A 250 -5.29 -8.97 3.29
CA MET A 250 -5.63 -8.71 1.90
C MET A 250 -4.45 -8.20 1.04
N LEU A 251 -3.23 -8.13 1.58
CA LEU A 251 -2.05 -7.61 0.86
C LEU A 251 -1.61 -8.46 -0.34
N ARG A 252 -2.21 -9.62 -0.49
CA ARG A 252 -2.00 -10.55 -1.61
C ARG A 252 -3.34 -10.90 -2.23
N PRO A 253 -3.83 -10.14 -3.21
CA PRO A 253 -5.13 -10.37 -3.83
C PRO A 253 -5.29 -11.79 -4.40
N GLU A 254 -4.21 -12.35 -4.95
CA GLU A 254 -4.18 -13.74 -5.45
C GLU A 254 -4.41 -14.80 -4.37
N GLY A 255 -4.17 -14.45 -3.11
CA GLY A 255 -4.37 -15.32 -1.95
C GLY A 255 -5.77 -15.29 -1.36
N VAL A 256 -6.65 -14.41 -1.84
CA VAL A 256 -8.03 -14.23 -1.32
C VAL A 256 -8.81 -15.54 -1.25
N PRO A 257 -8.83 -16.40 -2.29
CA PRO A 257 -9.56 -17.69 -2.20
C PRO A 257 -9.00 -18.62 -1.10
N ALA A 258 -7.69 -18.58 -0.85
CA ALA A 258 -7.07 -19.36 0.23
C ALA A 258 -7.42 -18.79 1.61
N LEU A 259 -7.52 -17.46 1.73
CA LEU A 259 -7.94 -16.79 2.96
C LEU A 259 -9.38 -17.16 3.34
N ILE A 260 -10.30 -17.15 2.38
CA ILE A 260 -11.70 -17.54 2.59
C ILE A 260 -11.75 -18.97 3.12
N ARG A 261 -11.15 -19.94 2.40
CA ARG A 261 -11.09 -21.34 2.86
C ARG A 261 -10.46 -21.49 4.25
N ALA A 262 -9.46 -20.67 4.58
CA ALA A 262 -8.82 -20.71 5.89
C ALA A 262 -9.77 -20.24 7.00
N ILE A 263 -10.53 -19.17 6.76
CA ILE A 263 -11.55 -18.68 7.70
C ILE A 263 -12.64 -19.73 7.92
N GLU A 264 -13.13 -20.33 6.84
CA GLU A 264 -14.13 -21.39 6.88
C GLU A 264 -13.66 -22.62 7.67
N ALA A 265 -12.43 -23.08 7.43
CA ALA A 265 -11.84 -24.23 8.12
C ALA A 265 -11.60 -23.97 9.62
N VAL A 266 -11.30 -22.74 10.01
CA VAL A 266 -11.20 -22.36 11.43
C VAL A 266 -12.57 -22.32 12.11
N GLY A 267 -13.64 -21.99 11.38
CA GLY A 267 -15.02 -22.16 11.79
C GLY A 267 -15.47 -21.30 12.97
N MET A 268 -14.94 -20.10 13.15
CA MET A 268 -15.33 -19.17 14.21
C MET A 268 -15.96 -17.89 13.64
N PRO A 269 -16.84 -17.20 14.40
CA PRO A 269 -17.46 -15.97 13.92
C PRO A 269 -16.41 -14.90 13.63
N VAL A 270 -16.62 -14.12 12.55
CA VAL A 270 -15.66 -13.16 12.04
C VAL A 270 -16.28 -11.79 11.77
N PHE A 271 -15.60 -10.74 12.22
CA PHE A 271 -15.80 -9.37 11.75
C PHE A 271 -14.75 -9.02 10.71
N LEU A 272 -15.16 -8.35 9.63
CA LEU A 272 -14.29 -7.87 8.58
C LEU A 272 -14.08 -6.35 8.69
N THR A 273 -12.86 -5.88 8.50
CA THR A 273 -12.54 -4.44 8.60
C THR A 273 -11.54 -3.99 7.54
N GLY A 274 -11.59 -2.71 7.18
CA GLY A 274 -10.72 -2.12 6.17
C GLY A 274 -10.88 -2.85 4.82
N MET A 275 -9.77 -3.23 4.20
CA MET A 275 -9.76 -3.92 2.91
C MET A 275 -10.43 -5.31 2.93
N ALA A 276 -10.59 -5.91 4.10
CA ALA A 276 -11.24 -7.21 4.20
C ALA A 276 -12.78 -7.14 4.16
N ARG A 277 -13.39 -5.95 4.20
CA ARG A 277 -14.84 -5.80 4.03
C ARG A 277 -15.26 -6.42 2.69
N GLY A 278 -16.36 -7.14 2.68
CA GLY A 278 -16.85 -7.85 1.51
C GLY A 278 -16.21 -9.21 1.23
N LEU A 279 -15.11 -9.57 1.93
CA LEU A 279 -14.35 -10.81 1.68
C LEU A 279 -15.21 -12.09 1.59
N LEU A 280 -16.19 -12.21 2.47
CA LEU A 280 -17.01 -13.43 2.57
C LEU A 280 -18.39 -13.31 1.90
N GLY A 281 -18.74 -12.10 1.38
CA GLY A 281 -20.12 -11.86 0.95
C GLY A 281 -21.08 -11.69 2.14
N ARG A 282 -22.26 -11.10 1.87
CA ARG A 282 -23.21 -10.68 2.91
C ARG A 282 -23.83 -11.85 3.69
N GLU A 283 -24.12 -12.95 3.01
CA GLU A 283 -24.90 -14.08 3.55
C GLU A 283 -24.05 -15.19 4.18
N HIS A 284 -22.73 -14.97 4.33
CA HIS A 284 -21.83 -16.01 4.83
C HIS A 284 -22.11 -16.32 6.32
N PRO A 285 -22.29 -17.61 6.70
CA PRO A 285 -22.74 -17.99 8.04
C PRO A 285 -21.79 -17.63 9.19
N LEU A 286 -20.50 -17.40 8.91
CA LEU A 286 -19.53 -16.97 9.92
C LEU A 286 -19.40 -15.46 10.01
N LEU A 287 -19.97 -14.69 9.05
CA LEU A 287 -19.87 -13.25 9.03
C LEU A 287 -20.79 -12.62 10.09
N VAL A 288 -20.24 -11.75 10.92
CA VAL A 288 -20.98 -10.89 11.86
C VAL A 288 -20.72 -9.45 11.46
N ARG A 289 -21.79 -8.67 11.24
CA ARG A 289 -21.70 -7.31 10.70
C ARG A 289 -21.89 -6.22 11.76
N HIS A 290 -22.76 -6.47 12.72
CA HIS A 290 -23.25 -5.46 13.67
C HIS A 290 -22.83 -5.75 15.11
N ARG A 291 -23.05 -4.76 16.02
CA ARG A 291 -22.86 -4.86 17.47
C ARG A 291 -21.50 -5.45 17.89
N ARG A 292 -20.42 -5.14 17.13
CA ARG A 292 -19.06 -5.66 17.36
C ARG A 292 -18.60 -5.43 18.81
N ARG A 293 -18.89 -4.26 19.39
CA ARG A 293 -18.50 -3.92 20.76
C ARG A 293 -19.07 -4.90 21.78
N GLU A 294 -20.35 -5.25 21.63
CA GLU A 294 -21.02 -6.21 22.52
C GLU A 294 -20.41 -7.60 22.36
N ALA A 295 -20.20 -8.06 21.12
CA ALA A 295 -19.56 -9.34 20.85
C ALA A 295 -18.16 -9.43 21.47
N LEU A 296 -17.35 -8.37 21.36
CA LEU A 296 -16.00 -8.31 21.94
C LEU A 296 -16.02 -8.31 23.47
N ALA A 297 -17.01 -7.69 24.10
CA ALA A 297 -17.17 -7.67 25.53
C ALA A 297 -17.56 -9.04 26.10
N GLU A 298 -18.22 -9.89 25.31
CA GLU A 298 -18.64 -11.23 25.72
C GLU A 298 -17.66 -12.34 25.32
N ALA A 299 -16.80 -12.08 24.34
CA ALA A 299 -15.83 -13.06 23.86
C ALA A 299 -14.87 -13.51 24.97
N ASP A 300 -14.50 -14.79 24.99
CA ASP A 300 -13.46 -15.34 25.86
C ASP A 300 -12.11 -15.51 25.14
N LEU A 301 -12.12 -15.41 23.79
CA LEU A 301 -10.94 -15.38 22.94
C LEU A 301 -11.18 -14.46 21.75
N VAL A 302 -10.19 -13.59 21.46
CA VAL A 302 -10.20 -12.71 20.30
C VAL A 302 -8.95 -12.91 19.46
N VAL A 303 -9.13 -13.09 18.14
CA VAL A 303 -8.04 -13.17 17.17
C VAL A 303 -8.05 -11.91 16.34
N LEU A 304 -6.95 -11.13 16.37
CA LEU A 304 -6.72 -9.98 15.51
C LEU A 304 -5.79 -10.40 14.36
N ALA A 305 -6.36 -10.63 13.19
CA ALA A 305 -5.63 -11.06 12.01
C ALA A 305 -5.40 -9.89 11.04
N GLY A 306 -4.21 -9.30 11.10
CA GLY A 306 -3.81 -8.24 10.18
C GLY A 306 -4.40 -6.86 10.45
N MET A 307 -4.71 -6.57 11.70
CA MET A 307 -5.09 -5.24 12.17
C MET A 307 -4.44 -4.93 13.52
N PRO A 308 -4.13 -3.66 13.83
CA PRO A 308 -3.70 -3.23 15.16
C PRO A 308 -4.88 -3.11 16.12
N CYS A 309 -4.58 -3.17 17.42
CA CYS A 309 -5.53 -2.85 18.49
C CYS A 309 -5.55 -1.32 18.72
N ASP A 310 -6.20 -0.57 17.84
CA ASP A 310 -6.21 0.90 17.83
C ASP A 310 -7.59 1.50 18.19
N PHE A 311 -7.85 2.75 17.76
CA PHE A 311 -9.12 3.47 18.01
C PHE A 311 -10.36 2.68 17.55
N ARG A 312 -10.24 1.82 16.54
CA ARG A 312 -11.33 0.99 16.02
C ARG A 312 -11.84 -0.04 17.03
N LEU A 313 -11.02 -0.38 18.01
CA LEU A 313 -11.34 -1.25 19.16
C LEU A 313 -11.32 -0.46 20.48
N ASN A 314 -11.54 0.86 20.43
CA ASN A 314 -11.45 1.74 21.58
C ASN A 314 -10.16 1.53 22.37
N TYR A 315 -9.02 1.44 21.63
CA TYR A 315 -7.69 1.19 22.20
C TYR A 315 -7.62 -0.10 23.05
N GLY A 316 -8.42 -1.11 22.67
CA GLY A 316 -8.51 -2.40 23.34
C GLY A 316 -9.50 -2.47 24.50
N ARG A 317 -10.18 -1.38 24.84
CA ARG A 317 -11.17 -1.34 25.93
C ARG A 317 -12.45 -2.10 25.60
N ASP A 318 -12.81 -2.23 24.32
CA ASP A 318 -13.99 -2.97 23.90
C ASP A 318 -13.80 -4.48 24.00
N VAL A 319 -12.55 -4.96 24.05
CA VAL A 319 -12.24 -6.39 24.22
C VAL A 319 -12.29 -6.77 25.70
N ASN A 320 -13.06 -7.80 26.02
CA ASN A 320 -13.14 -8.33 27.40
C ASN A 320 -11.75 -8.47 28.04
N ALA A 321 -11.61 -7.90 29.25
CA ALA A 321 -10.33 -7.91 29.97
C ALA A 321 -9.83 -9.33 30.29
N ARG A 322 -10.74 -10.31 30.42
CA ARG A 322 -10.45 -11.72 30.70
C ARG A 322 -10.25 -12.55 29.43
N ALA A 323 -10.61 -12.03 28.27
CA ALA A 323 -10.45 -12.75 27.01
C ALA A 323 -8.97 -12.97 26.68
N LYS A 324 -8.66 -14.16 26.17
CA LYS A 324 -7.36 -14.43 25.55
C LYS A 324 -7.25 -13.67 24.23
N LEU A 325 -6.09 -13.08 23.96
CA LEU A 325 -5.84 -12.32 22.76
C LEU A 325 -4.75 -12.99 21.91
N ILE A 326 -5.07 -13.31 20.66
CA ILE A 326 -4.11 -13.73 19.65
C ILE A 326 -3.93 -12.59 18.67
N GLY A 327 -2.71 -12.08 18.55
CA GLY A 327 -2.34 -11.07 17.55
C GLY A 327 -1.52 -11.69 16.44
N ILE A 328 -1.91 -11.45 15.19
CA ILE A 328 -1.19 -11.87 13.98
C ILE A 328 -0.95 -10.62 13.13
N ASN A 329 0.30 -10.21 13.00
CA ASN A 329 0.62 -8.96 12.30
C ASN A 329 2.05 -8.99 11.75
N ARG A 330 2.26 -8.39 10.57
CA ARG A 330 3.59 -8.18 9.97
C ARG A 330 4.40 -7.08 10.67
N SER A 331 3.73 -6.16 11.37
CA SER A 331 4.34 -5.08 12.13
C SER A 331 4.46 -5.45 13.61
N ARG A 332 5.68 -5.47 14.15
CA ARG A 332 5.87 -5.66 15.60
C ARG A 332 5.27 -4.53 16.41
N GLY A 333 5.34 -3.28 15.91
CA GLY A 333 4.72 -2.14 16.57
C GLY A 333 3.22 -2.30 16.71
N ASP A 334 2.54 -2.64 15.60
CA ASP A 334 1.09 -2.85 15.57
C ASP A 334 0.65 -4.06 16.40
N LEU A 335 1.49 -5.10 16.45
CA LEU A 335 1.22 -6.33 17.18
C LEU A 335 1.07 -6.10 18.70
N TYR A 336 1.78 -5.13 19.24
CA TYR A 336 1.77 -4.80 20.67
C TYR A 336 1.09 -3.46 20.99
N LEU A 337 0.43 -2.87 20.01
CA LEU A 337 -0.19 -1.56 20.18
C LEU A 337 -1.39 -1.64 21.14
N ASN A 338 -1.36 -0.82 22.17
CA ASN A 338 -2.39 -0.64 23.23
C ASN A 338 -2.73 -1.89 24.07
N ARG A 339 -2.57 -3.11 23.57
CA ARG A 339 -2.84 -4.33 24.31
C ARG A 339 -1.83 -5.42 23.95
N ARG A 340 -1.25 -6.06 24.96
CA ARG A 340 -0.30 -7.16 24.77
C ARG A 340 -1.07 -8.47 24.51
N PRO A 341 -0.85 -9.15 23.37
CA PRO A 341 -1.47 -10.45 23.11
C PRO A 341 -0.91 -11.54 24.04
N ASP A 342 -1.76 -12.52 24.41
CA ASP A 342 -1.33 -13.77 25.05
C ASP A 342 -0.51 -14.62 24.07
N LEU A 343 -0.85 -14.58 22.78
CA LEU A 343 -0.08 -15.16 21.70
C LEU A 343 0.19 -14.10 20.64
N ALA A 344 1.44 -13.70 20.49
CA ALA A 344 1.90 -12.75 19.47
C ALA A 344 2.57 -13.50 18.31
N ALA A 345 1.98 -13.46 17.13
CA ALA A 345 2.54 -14.02 15.90
C ALA A 345 3.00 -12.89 14.96
N HIS A 346 4.31 -12.66 14.90
CA HIS A 346 4.91 -11.75 13.92
C HIS A 346 5.01 -12.47 12.58
N ALA A 347 3.93 -12.46 11.81
CA ALA A 347 3.77 -13.23 10.59
C ALA A 347 2.79 -12.57 9.62
N ASP A 348 2.78 -13.05 8.38
CA ASP A 348 1.74 -12.75 7.39
C ASP A 348 0.41 -13.37 7.84
N PRO A 349 -0.67 -12.57 7.98
CA PRO A 349 -1.95 -13.09 8.45
C PRO A 349 -2.57 -14.16 7.54
N LEU A 350 -2.48 -14.00 6.21
CA LEU A 350 -2.94 -15.00 5.24
C LEU A 350 -2.21 -16.34 5.44
N LEU A 351 -0.87 -16.30 5.50
CA LEU A 351 -0.07 -17.52 5.65
C LEU A 351 -0.28 -18.17 7.01
N PHE A 352 -0.47 -17.37 8.06
CA PHE A 352 -0.76 -17.90 9.40
C PHE A 352 -2.12 -18.59 9.43
N LEU A 353 -3.18 -17.95 8.92
CA LEU A 353 -4.52 -18.52 8.88
C LEU A 353 -4.56 -19.77 7.99
N SER A 354 -3.89 -19.78 6.85
CA SER A 354 -3.76 -20.97 5.99
C SER A 354 -3.06 -22.13 6.71
N SER A 355 -2.01 -21.82 7.49
CA SER A 355 -1.32 -22.84 8.29
C SER A 355 -2.18 -23.34 9.46
N LEU A 356 -3.01 -22.49 10.04
CA LEU A 356 -3.97 -22.85 11.08
C LEU A 356 -5.08 -23.74 10.53
N ALA A 357 -5.57 -23.46 9.34
CA ALA A 357 -6.58 -24.25 8.64
C ALA A 357 -6.10 -25.67 8.30
N ALA A 358 -4.80 -25.85 8.03
CA ALA A 358 -4.20 -27.17 7.79
C ALA A 358 -4.17 -28.07 9.06
N ALA A 359 -4.34 -27.47 10.25
CA ALA A 359 -4.48 -28.18 11.52
C ALA A 359 -5.62 -27.53 12.32
N PRO A 360 -6.87 -27.66 11.85
CA PRO A 360 -7.98 -26.91 12.39
C PRO A 360 -8.18 -27.23 13.88
N PRO A 361 -8.53 -26.21 14.68
CA PRO A 361 -8.88 -26.43 16.08
C PRO A 361 -10.08 -27.38 16.18
N GLY A 362 -10.03 -28.36 17.07
CA GLY A 362 -11.19 -29.21 17.35
C GLY A 362 -12.34 -28.33 17.83
N GLY A 363 -13.49 -28.40 17.17
CA GLY A 363 -14.68 -27.66 17.56
C GLY A 363 -15.30 -28.23 18.85
N ASN A 364 -15.77 -27.35 19.75
CA ASN A 364 -16.72 -27.71 20.78
C ASN A 364 -18.11 -27.23 20.34
N GLY A 365 -19.18 -27.96 20.67
CA GLY A 365 -20.57 -27.62 20.28
C GLY A 365 -21.01 -26.20 20.73
N LEU A 366 -20.33 -25.59 21.71
CA LEU A 366 -20.64 -24.26 22.24
C LEU A 366 -20.33 -23.12 21.25
N VAL A 367 -19.46 -23.36 20.26
CA VAL A 367 -19.18 -22.36 19.22
C VAL A 367 -20.38 -22.21 18.29
N SER A 368 -21.12 -23.28 18.01
CA SER A 368 -22.35 -23.23 17.19
C SER A 368 -23.42 -22.36 17.84
N ASP A 369 -23.63 -22.50 19.16
CA ASP A 369 -24.58 -21.67 19.92
C ASP A 369 -24.14 -20.19 19.93
N TRP A 370 -22.84 -19.97 20.02
CA TRP A 370 -22.28 -18.63 19.96
C TRP A 370 -22.49 -17.95 18.60
N ILE A 371 -22.26 -18.68 17.50
CA ILE A 371 -22.55 -18.22 16.13
C ILE A 371 -24.05 -17.89 16.00
N ALA A 372 -24.92 -18.81 16.39
CA ALA A 372 -26.37 -18.61 16.32
C ALA A 372 -26.83 -17.34 17.06
N ARG A 373 -26.29 -17.12 18.26
CA ARG A 373 -26.57 -15.92 19.06
C ARG A 373 -26.09 -14.62 18.40
N LEU A 374 -24.93 -14.62 17.79
CA LEU A 374 -24.42 -13.44 17.07
C LEU A 374 -25.22 -13.18 15.79
N SER A 375 -25.60 -14.23 15.06
CA SER A 375 -26.43 -14.11 13.87
C SER A 375 -27.83 -13.59 14.20
N GLU A 376 -28.41 -13.96 15.36
CA GLU A 376 -29.70 -13.40 15.81
C GLU A 376 -29.58 -11.91 16.08
N ARG A 377 -28.51 -11.48 16.78
CA ARG A 377 -28.24 -10.04 17.00
C ARG A 377 -28.07 -9.25 15.72
N ASP A 378 -27.41 -9.85 14.72
CA ASP A 378 -27.27 -9.23 13.41
C ASP A 378 -28.65 -9.05 12.74
N ARG A 379 -29.49 -10.07 12.76
CA ARG A 379 -30.87 -9.98 12.21
C ARG A 379 -31.73 -8.93 12.94
N GLU A 380 -31.65 -8.87 14.27
CA GLU A 380 -32.32 -7.84 15.06
C GLU A 380 -31.87 -6.43 14.63
N ARG A 381 -30.56 -6.22 14.46
CA ARG A 381 -30.00 -4.93 14.05
C ARG A 381 -30.39 -4.55 12.62
N GLU A 382 -30.38 -5.50 11.69
CA GLU A 382 -30.88 -5.28 10.32
C GLU A 382 -32.36 -4.86 10.34
N GLY A 383 -33.18 -5.51 11.16
CA GLY A 383 -34.57 -5.11 11.34
C GLY A 383 -34.73 -3.71 11.94
N GLU A 384 -33.84 -3.28 12.85
CA GLU A 384 -33.80 -1.91 13.35
C GLU A 384 -33.45 -0.91 12.25
N ILE A 385 -32.44 -1.21 11.44
CA ILE A 385 -31.98 -0.37 10.32
C ILE A 385 -33.11 -0.22 9.29
N GLY A 386 -33.78 -1.31 8.93
CA GLY A 386 -34.93 -1.28 8.01
C GLY A 386 -36.10 -0.41 8.54
N ARG A 387 -36.39 -0.48 9.87
CA ARG A 387 -37.39 0.42 10.47
C ARG A 387 -36.94 1.88 10.38
N MET A 388 -35.69 2.20 10.71
CA MET A 388 -35.13 3.54 10.61
C MET A 388 -35.16 4.09 9.17
N ALA A 389 -34.92 3.21 8.19
CA ALA A 389 -35.03 3.57 6.77
C ALA A 389 -36.48 3.90 6.37
N GLY A 390 -37.47 3.26 6.99
CA GLY A 390 -38.90 3.52 6.77
C GLY A 390 -39.43 4.76 7.46
N GLU A 391 -38.69 5.40 8.37
CA GLU A 391 -39.15 6.59 9.10
C GLU A 391 -39.35 7.79 8.17
N ALA A 392 -40.49 8.47 8.36
CA ALA A 392 -40.78 9.69 7.61
C ALA A 392 -39.82 10.83 8.03
N SER A 393 -39.26 11.49 7.04
CA SER A 393 -38.33 12.62 7.24
C SER A 393 -38.73 13.80 6.36
N LYS A 394 -38.49 15.04 6.84
CA LYS A 394 -38.65 16.25 6.04
C LYS A 394 -37.62 16.36 4.89
N ALA A 395 -36.51 15.68 5.01
CA ALA A 395 -35.45 15.58 4.02
C ALA A 395 -35.32 14.12 3.54
N ILE A 396 -34.41 13.86 2.63
CA ILE A 396 -34.12 12.50 2.19
C ILE A 396 -33.52 11.72 3.37
N ASN A 397 -34.18 10.62 3.75
CA ASN A 397 -33.64 9.68 4.73
C ASN A 397 -32.44 8.95 4.11
N PRO A 398 -31.20 9.11 4.64
CA PRO A 398 -30.01 8.53 4.03
C PRO A 398 -30.04 6.98 4.01
N LEU A 399 -30.64 6.35 4.99
CA LEU A 399 -30.77 4.87 5.00
C LEU A 399 -31.75 4.41 3.93
N ALA A 400 -32.88 5.07 3.75
CA ALA A 400 -33.83 4.79 2.68
C ALA A 400 -33.21 4.96 1.28
N LEU A 401 -32.38 6.01 1.12
CA LEU A 401 -31.65 6.25 -0.13
C LEU A 401 -30.64 5.12 -0.40
N LEU A 402 -29.86 4.74 0.60
CA LEU A 402 -28.85 3.71 0.48
C LEU A 402 -29.47 2.33 0.21
N GLU A 403 -30.56 1.95 0.87
CA GLU A 403 -31.30 0.72 0.55
C GLU A 403 -31.83 0.68 -0.88
N ARG A 404 -32.32 1.82 -1.40
CA ARG A 404 -32.76 1.88 -2.81
C ARG A 404 -31.57 1.78 -3.76
N LEU A 405 -30.44 2.38 -3.42
CA LEU A 405 -29.22 2.31 -4.21
C LEU A 405 -28.71 0.87 -4.25
N ASP A 406 -28.61 0.19 -3.10
CA ASP A 406 -28.17 -1.21 -2.99
C ASP A 406 -29.01 -2.14 -3.88
N ARG A 407 -30.34 -1.95 -3.91
CA ARG A 407 -31.25 -2.72 -4.79
C ARG A 407 -31.10 -2.39 -6.29
N ALA A 408 -30.62 -1.19 -6.62
CA ALA A 408 -30.45 -0.75 -7.99
C ALA A 408 -29.09 -1.14 -8.58
N LEU A 409 -28.10 -1.42 -7.75
CA LEU A 409 -26.75 -1.81 -8.14
C LEU A 409 -26.71 -3.28 -8.57
N GLY A 410 -25.99 -3.56 -9.65
CA GLY A 410 -25.66 -4.90 -10.10
C GLY A 410 -24.32 -5.38 -9.55
N GLU A 411 -23.99 -6.64 -9.78
CA GLU A 411 -22.75 -7.27 -9.32
C GLU A 411 -21.47 -6.63 -9.90
N GLU A 412 -21.57 -6.02 -11.08
CA GLU A 412 -20.44 -5.37 -11.78
C GLU A 412 -20.29 -3.88 -11.45
N ASP A 413 -21.19 -3.33 -10.64
CA ASP A 413 -21.15 -1.90 -10.32
C ASP A 413 -20.08 -1.56 -9.27
N ILE A 414 -19.36 -0.47 -9.50
CA ILE A 414 -18.34 0.04 -8.60
C ILE A 414 -18.87 1.30 -7.89
N VAL A 415 -19.03 1.22 -6.58
CA VAL A 415 -19.49 2.34 -5.76
C VAL A 415 -18.30 3.06 -5.15
N ILE A 416 -18.20 4.37 -5.42
CA ILE A 416 -17.21 5.25 -4.82
C ILE A 416 -17.93 6.18 -3.85
N VAL A 417 -17.53 6.15 -2.58
CA VAL A 417 -18.13 6.93 -1.50
C VAL A 417 -17.08 7.88 -0.94
N ASP A 418 -17.40 9.17 -0.92
CA ASP A 418 -16.59 10.17 -0.26
C ASP A 418 -16.72 10.07 1.27
N GLY A 419 -15.75 10.65 2.00
CA GLY A 419 -15.72 10.63 3.45
C GLY A 419 -16.89 11.38 4.11
N GLY A 420 -16.99 11.29 5.45
CA GLY A 420 -18.03 11.95 6.25
C GLY A 420 -19.20 11.06 6.63
N ASP A 421 -20.30 11.67 7.02
CA ASP A 421 -21.47 10.97 7.56
C ASP A 421 -22.12 10.02 6.55
N PHE A 422 -22.06 10.36 5.26
CA PHE A 422 -22.63 9.52 4.21
C PHE A 422 -21.89 8.18 4.09
N ALA A 423 -20.53 8.20 4.12
CA ALA A 423 -19.73 6.98 4.12
C ALA A 423 -19.98 6.13 5.36
N THR A 424 -20.20 6.78 6.51
CA THR A 424 -20.55 6.10 7.77
C THR A 424 -21.90 5.40 7.62
N SER A 425 -22.91 6.08 7.07
CA SER A 425 -24.25 5.52 6.84
C SER A 425 -24.21 4.37 5.82
N ALA A 426 -23.43 4.49 4.73
CA ALA A 426 -23.24 3.43 3.74
C ALA A 426 -22.60 2.15 4.33
N ALA A 427 -21.87 2.27 5.44
CA ALA A 427 -21.27 1.11 6.11
C ALA A 427 -22.29 0.26 6.90
N TYR A 428 -23.54 0.71 7.04
CA TYR A 428 -24.64 -0.03 7.68
C TYR A 428 -25.43 -0.92 6.69
N ILE A 429 -25.43 -0.54 5.43
CA ILE A 429 -26.14 -1.26 4.34
C ILE A 429 -25.16 -2.17 3.61
#